data_7e402dc563d652e0e1e6d1bb0cbbb438
#
_entry.id   7e402dc563d652e0e1e6d1bb0cbbb438
#
_cell.length_a   1.000
_cell.length_b   1.000
_cell.length_c   1.000
_cell.angle_alpha   90.00
_cell.angle_beta   90.00
_cell.angle_gamma   90.00
#
_symmetry.space_group_name_H-M   'P 1'
#
loop_
_entity.id
_entity.type
_entity.pdbx_description
1 polymer ?
#
loop_
_entity_poly.entity_id
_entity_poly.type
_entity_poly.pdbx_seq_one_letter_code
_entity_poly.pdbx_strand_id
1 'polypeptide(L)'
;MSFERLVRFAPKGKEGEVLIGQPIDSNIDVGKAVRNGEEVQVKVFSGDSALSPGSLTDRTETIARILSPLAASEYVNHAKEANMQLPDVPMMFMKPATALADPWPVPTVIPKHTQADDCADYESELAIVIGKTCKNVSEADALSYVLGYTASNDVSSRKAQLAQSQACYSKGFDGSCPIGPTIVSSAVVKDPSTFTIRGSKNGEVTQNSGLK
;
A
#
# COMPACT_ATOMS: atom_id res chain seq x y z
N MET A 1 7.69 -5.17 -18.06
CA MET A 1 7.95 -4.21 -16.96
C MET A 1 9.41 -4.24 -16.62
N SER A 2 9.98 -3.13 -16.18
CA SER A 2 11.42 -2.98 -15.97
C SER A 2 11.90 -3.39 -14.57
N PHE A 3 11.03 -3.83 -13.67
CA PHE A 3 11.39 -4.23 -12.30
C PHE A 3 10.63 -5.48 -11.84
N GLU A 4 11.22 -6.18 -10.87
CA GLU A 4 10.56 -7.25 -10.10
C GLU A 4 9.94 -6.70 -8.83
N ARG A 5 10.71 -5.90 -8.10
CA ARG A 5 10.32 -5.24 -6.84
C ARG A 5 10.80 -3.80 -6.87
N LEU A 6 9.93 -2.87 -6.51
CA LEU A 6 10.25 -1.45 -6.49
C LEU A 6 9.99 -0.88 -5.09
N VAL A 7 10.98 -0.17 -4.56
CA VAL A 7 10.87 0.61 -3.33
C VAL A 7 11.11 2.09 -3.64
N ARG A 8 10.29 2.96 -3.04
CA ARG A 8 10.53 4.41 -3.02
C ARG A 8 11.06 4.77 -1.65
N PHE A 9 12.16 5.51 -1.59
CA PHE A 9 12.92 5.69 -0.34
C PHE A 9 13.71 6.99 -0.30
N ALA A 10 14.06 7.40 0.93
CA ALA A 10 15.10 8.39 1.18
C ALA A 10 16.42 7.64 1.45
N PRO A 11 17.52 7.99 0.77
CA PRO A 11 18.80 7.32 0.96
C PRO A 11 19.51 7.81 2.23
N LYS A 12 20.32 6.93 2.83
CA LYS A 12 21.11 7.21 4.03
C LYS A 12 22.14 8.32 3.77
N GLY A 13 22.14 9.33 4.62
CA GLY A 13 23.00 10.51 4.49
C GLY A 13 22.52 11.56 3.48
N LYS A 14 21.35 11.34 2.86
CA LYS A 14 20.71 12.26 1.89
C LYS A 14 19.20 12.20 2.03
N GLU A 15 18.69 12.29 3.26
CA GLU A 15 17.28 12.03 3.59
C GLU A 15 16.29 13.01 2.94
N GLY A 16 16.78 14.13 2.38
CA GLY A 16 16.00 15.06 1.56
C GLY A 16 15.83 14.62 0.10
N GLU A 17 16.61 13.64 -0.37
CA GLU A 17 16.48 13.06 -1.72
C GLU A 17 15.41 11.96 -1.70
N VAL A 18 14.66 11.85 -2.78
CA VAL A 18 13.68 10.79 -2.98
C VAL A 18 14.06 9.97 -4.20
N LEU A 19 14.26 8.69 -4.00
CA LEU A 19 14.69 7.76 -5.05
C LEU A 19 13.73 6.59 -5.16
N ILE A 20 13.75 5.94 -6.31
CA ILE A 20 13.17 4.62 -6.51
C ILE A 20 14.26 3.62 -6.88
N GLY A 21 14.13 2.40 -6.38
CA GLY A 21 15.14 1.38 -6.61
C GLY A 21 14.60 -0.03 -6.46
N GLN A 22 15.42 -0.99 -6.87
CA GLN A 22 15.15 -2.41 -6.70
C GLN A 22 16.09 -2.98 -5.64
N PRO A 23 15.58 -3.67 -4.60
CA PRO A 23 16.43 -4.35 -3.63
C PRO A 23 17.43 -5.29 -4.32
N ILE A 24 18.70 -5.25 -3.89
CA ILE A 24 19.74 -6.10 -4.47
C ILE A 24 19.50 -7.56 -4.07
N ASP A 25 19.16 -7.81 -2.81
CA ASP A 25 18.70 -9.12 -2.37
C ASP A 25 17.22 -9.30 -2.74
N SER A 26 16.98 -10.20 -3.68
CA SER A 26 15.63 -10.52 -4.16
C SER A 26 14.73 -11.19 -3.10
N ASN A 27 15.31 -11.75 -2.04
CA ASN A 27 14.58 -12.46 -0.98
C ASN A 27 14.32 -11.61 0.27
N ILE A 28 14.93 -10.42 0.36
CA ILE A 28 14.79 -9.58 1.55
C ILE A 28 13.36 -9.09 1.73
N ASP A 29 12.82 -9.20 2.93
CA ASP A 29 11.65 -8.44 3.36
C ASP A 29 12.10 -7.03 3.76
N VAL A 30 11.96 -6.08 2.82
CA VAL A 30 12.44 -4.70 2.98
C VAL A 30 11.84 -4.03 4.21
N GLY A 31 10.53 -4.21 4.43
CA GLY A 31 9.84 -3.59 5.55
C GLY A 31 10.31 -4.14 6.90
N LYS A 32 10.49 -5.45 6.98
CA LYS A 32 10.99 -6.13 8.19
C LYS A 32 12.45 -5.80 8.45
N ALA A 33 13.31 -5.84 7.43
CA ALA A 33 14.73 -5.54 7.56
C ALA A 33 14.96 -4.12 8.06
N VAL A 34 14.32 -3.11 7.45
CA VAL A 34 14.42 -1.71 7.90
C VAL A 34 13.88 -1.54 9.33
N ARG A 35 12.79 -2.23 9.69
CA ARG A 35 12.26 -2.21 11.06
C ARG A 35 13.22 -2.80 12.08
N ASN A 36 13.97 -3.81 11.71
CA ASN A 36 14.98 -4.43 12.56
C ASN A 36 16.31 -3.64 12.62
N GLY A 37 16.42 -2.52 11.89
CA GLY A 37 17.65 -1.74 11.79
C GLY A 37 18.71 -2.35 10.85
N GLU A 38 18.32 -3.31 10.02
CA GLU A 38 19.20 -3.93 9.02
C GLU A 38 19.41 -2.97 7.84
N GLU A 39 20.63 -2.95 7.29
CA GLU A 39 20.92 -2.15 6.10
C GLU A 39 20.37 -2.83 4.85
N VAL A 40 19.52 -2.12 4.13
CA VAL A 40 18.96 -2.58 2.86
C VAL A 40 19.55 -1.79 1.71
N GLN A 41 20.29 -2.48 0.84
CA GLN A 41 20.86 -1.90 -0.37
C GLN A 41 19.96 -2.08 -1.57
N VAL A 42 19.88 -1.04 -2.39
CA VAL A 42 19.05 -1.00 -3.59
C VAL A 42 19.84 -0.46 -4.77
N LYS A 43 19.61 -1.02 -5.95
CA LYS A 43 20.00 -0.41 -7.22
C LYS A 43 18.98 0.63 -7.61
N VAL A 44 19.43 1.84 -7.94
CA VAL A 44 18.58 2.99 -8.23
C VAL A 44 18.11 2.98 -9.67
N PHE A 45 16.84 3.30 -9.91
CA PHE A 45 16.31 3.56 -11.25
C PHE A 45 16.60 5.00 -11.69
N SER A 46 16.65 5.25 -12.99
CA SER A 46 16.90 6.57 -13.57
C SER A 46 15.68 7.50 -13.53
N GLY A 47 14.48 6.95 -13.37
CA GLY A 47 13.23 7.71 -13.24
C GLY A 47 12.90 7.97 -11.78
N ASP A 48 11.83 8.71 -11.55
CA ASP A 48 11.36 9.18 -10.24
C ASP A 48 9.98 8.65 -9.85
N SER A 49 9.33 7.92 -10.74
CA SER A 49 7.97 7.40 -10.56
C SER A 49 7.89 5.90 -10.78
N ALA A 50 7.09 5.21 -9.94
CA ALA A 50 6.78 3.78 -10.12
C ALA A 50 6.14 3.48 -11.48
N LEU A 51 5.38 4.42 -12.06
CA LEU A 51 4.76 4.29 -13.37
C LEU A 51 5.75 4.48 -14.53
N SER A 52 6.84 5.19 -14.29
CA SER A 52 7.90 5.46 -15.27
C SER A 52 9.27 5.35 -14.60
N PRO A 53 9.69 4.15 -14.17
CA PRO A 53 10.91 3.98 -13.38
C PRO A 53 12.19 4.21 -14.19
N GLY A 54 12.11 4.23 -15.51
CA GLY A 54 13.28 4.31 -16.36
C GLY A 54 14.09 3.00 -16.39
N SER A 55 15.39 3.11 -16.52
CA SER A 55 16.33 1.98 -16.53
C SER A 55 17.02 1.82 -15.18
N LEU A 56 17.36 0.59 -14.84
CA LEU A 56 18.20 0.31 -13.67
C LEU A 56 19.61 0.84 -13.94
N THR A 57 20.14 1.62 -12.99
CA THR A 57 21.48 2.22 -13.09
C THR A 57 22.49 1.38 -12.30
N ASP A 58 23.78 1.74 -12.42
CA ASP A 58 24.84 1.14 -11.57
C ASP A 58 24.91 1.78 -10.17
N ARG A 59 24.14 2.85 -9.93
CA ARG A 59 24.08 3.52 -8.63
C ARG A 59 23.42 2.61 -7.59
N THR A 60 24.13 2.41 -6.48
CA THR A 60 23.63 1.67 -5.30
C THR A 60 23.52 2.63 -4.13
N GLU A 61 22.40 2.55 -3.40
CA GLU A 61 22.17 3.36 -2.21
C GLU A 61 21.60 2.46 -1.07
N THR A 62 21.79 2.91 0.17
CA THR A 62 21.21 2.27 1.35
C THR A 62 19.95 3.01 1.76
N ILE A 63 18.90 2.29 2.08
CA ILE A 63 17.63 2.87 2.55
C ILE A 63 17.83 3.47 3.95
N ALA A 64 17.50 4.75 4.11
CA ALA A 64 17.32 5.36 5.44
C ALA A 64 15.87 5.29 5.88
N ARG A 65 14.94 5.59 4.96
CA ARG A 65 13.49 5.58 5.22
C ARG A 65 12.73 5.13 3.98
N ILE A 66 11.77 4.25 4.18
CA ILE A 66 10.84 3.83 3.14
C ILE A 66 9.75 4.90 3.01
N LEU A 67 9.39 5.22 1.78
CA LEU A 67 8.32 6.13 1.43
C LEU A 67 7.18 5.35 0.79
N SER A 68 5.97 5.94 0.78
CA SER A 68 4.87 5.40 -0.01
C SER A 68 5.33 5.17 -1.45
N PRO A 69 5.16 3.98 -2.02
CA PRO A 69 5.59 3.70 -3.39
C PRO A 69 4.79 4.48 -4.43
N LEU A 70 3.65 5.07 -4.03
CA LEU A 70 2.76 5.87 -4.86
C LEU A 70 2.73 7.32 -4.36
N ALA A 71 2.65 8.23 -5.29
CA ALA A 71 2.35 9.63 -5.03
C ALA A 71 0.91 9.90 -5.49
N ALA A 72 -0.05 9.61 -4.63
CA ALA A 72 -1.50 9.81 -4.80
C ALA A 72 -2.20 9.05 -5.94
N SER A 73 -3.11 8.15 -5.62
CA SER A 73 -4.36 7.79 -6.34
C SER A 73 -5.14 6.63 -5.69
N GLU A 74 -6.29 6.30 -6.14
CA GLU A 74 -7.56 5.75 -5.63
C GLU A 74 -7.60 4.25 -5.23
N TYR A 75 -8.59 3.83 -4.37
CA TYR A 75 -8.77 2.46 -3.85
C TYR A 75 -10.21 1.93 -3.83
N VAL A 76 -10.34 0.60 -3.83
CA VAL A 76 -11.62 -0.13 -3.83
C VAL A 76 -11.59 -1.40 -2.96
N ASN A 77 -12.59 -1.60 -2.11
CA ASN A 77 -13.20 -2.81 -1.54
C ASN A 77 -12.99 -3.23 -0.08
N HIS A 78 -14.14 -3.37 0.64
CA HIS A 78 -14.30 -4.26 1.79
C HIS A 78 -15.78 -4.51 2.15
N ALA A 79 -16.26 -5.76 2.15
CA ALA A 79 -17.67 -6.06 2.49
C ALA A 79 -17.92 -7.33 3.33
N LYS A 80 -16.95 -8.24 3.54
CA LYS A 80 -17.22 -9.57 4.13
C LYS A 80 -17.12 -9.70 5.64
N GLU A 81 -16.38 -8.83 6.32
CA GLU A 81 -16.09 -9.01 7.76
C GLU A 81 -17.15 -8.45 8.71
N ALA A 82 -18.08 -7.62 8.22
CA ALA A 82 -19.08 -6.94 9.05
C ALA A 82 -20.42 -7.71 9.22
N ASN A 83 -20.49 -8.98 8.84
CA ASN A 83 -21.74 -9.79 8.91
C ASN A 83 -22.91 -9.16 8.13
N MET A 84 -22.62 -8.38 7.09
CA MET A 84 -23.61 -7.75 6.23
C MET A 84 -23.97 -8.68 5.08
N GLN A 85 -25.22 -8.69 4.66
CA GLN A 85 -25.63 -9.33 3.42
C GLN A 85 -24.75 -8.79 2.28
N LEU A 86 -24.14 -9.69 1.49
CA LEU A 86 -23.36 -9.28 0.32
C LEU A 86 -24.30 -8.51 -0.63
N PRO A 87 -24.02 -7.23 -0.93
CA PRO A 87 -24.80 -6.51 -1.91
C PRO A 87 -24.56 -7.08 -3.30
N ASP A 88 -25.58 -7.04 -4.16
CA ASP A 88 -25.50 -7.47 -5.56
C ASP A 88 -24.46 -6.67 -6.38
N VAL A 89 -24.12 -5.48 -5.89
CA VAL A 89 -23.11 -4.59 -6.49
C VAL A 89 -22.07 -4.24 -5.41
N PRO A 90 -20.77 -4.33 -5.71
CA PRO A 90 -19.72 -3.94 -4.76
C PRO A 90 -19.90 -2.50 -4.27
N MET A 91 -19.80 -2.28 -2.96
CA MET A 91 -19.73 -0.94 -2.41
C MET A 91 -18.40 -0.30 -2.82
N MET A 92 -18.48 0.86 -3.45
CA MET A 92 -17.31 1.66 -3.81
C MET A 92 -17.22 2.90 -2.92
N PHE A 93 -16.05 3.15 -2.37
CA PHE A 93 -15.70 4.43 -1.77
C PHE A 93 -14.29 4.83 -2.20
N MET A 94 -13.97 6.10 -2.05
CA MET A 94 -12.66 6.65 -2.41
C MET A 94 -12.00 7.24 -1.17
N LYS A 95 -10.70 7.05 -1.06
CA LYS A 95 -9.85 7.83 -0.16
C LYS A 95 -9.20 8.95 -0.96
N PRO A 96 -9.20 10.20 -0.46
CA PRO A 96 -8.55 11.30 -1.16
C PRO A 96 -7.04 11.09 -1.23
N ALA A 97 -6.37 11.78 -2.14
CA ALA A 97 -4.93 11.70 -2.30
C ALA A 97 -4.15 12.02 -1.01
N THR A 98 -4.68 12.90 -0.16
CA THR A 98 -4.10 13.27 1.14
C THR A 98 -4.18 12.15 2.17
N ALA A 99 -5.00 11.12 1.94
CA ALA A 99 -5.04 9.94 2.80
C ALA A 99 -3.82 9.04 2.66
N LEU A 100 -3.10 9.09 1.54
CA LEU A 100 -1.86 8.32 1.36
C LEU A 100 -0.81 8.73 2.38
N ALA A 101 -0.17 7.72 2.97
CA ALA A 101 0.92 7.91 3.92
C ALA A 101 2.07 6.95 3.64
N ASP A 102 3.24 7.35 4.09
CA ASP A 102 4.40 6.46 4.13
C ASP A 102 4.14 5.31 5.12
N PRO A 103 4.69 4.12 4.88
CA PRO A 103 4.64 3.02 5.83
C PRO A 103 5.52 3.31 7.05
N TRP A 104 5.58 2.36 8.00
CA TRP A 104 6.47 2.48 9.15
C TRP A 104 7.86 3.04 8.72
N PRO A 105 8.49 3.97 9.48
CA PRO A 105 8.17 4.36 10.86
C PRO A 105 7.23 5.58 11.00
N VAL A 106 6.58 6.01 9.95
CA VAL A 106 5.66 7.16 10.01
C VAL A 106 4.39 6.75 10.76
N PRO A 107 4.01 7.47 11.83
CA PRO A 107 2.78 7.17 12.57
C PRO A 107 1.55 7.62 11.78
N THR A 108 0.47 6.88 11.88
CA THR A 108 -0.85 7.35 11.43
C THR A 108 -1.43 8.32 12.46
N VAL A 109 -1.78 9.51 12.00
CA VAL A 109 -2.37 10.55 12.86
C VAL A 109 -3.88 10.34 12.92
N ILE A 110 -4.39 10.08 14.13
CA ILE A 110 -5.83 10.00 14.36
C ILE A 110 -6.39 11.41 14.55
N PRO A 111 -7.37 11.84 13.72
CA PRO A 111 -7.91 13.20 13.78
C PRO A 111 -8.54 13.50 15.14
N LYS A 112 -8.33 14.72 15.64
CA LYS A 112 -8.80 15.15 16.97
C LYS A 112 -10.32 14.93 17.18
N HIS A 113 -11.11 15.11 16.13
CA HIS A 113 -12.57 14.95 16.20
C HIS A 113 -13.02 13.48 16.32
N THR A 114 -12.14 12.50 16.07
CA THR A 114 -12.42 11.06 16.22
C THR A 114 -11.75 10.45 17.46
N GLN A 115 -10.84 11.17 18.13
CA GLN A 115 -10.09 10.63 19.27
C GLN A 115 -10.98 10.35 20.49
N ALA A 116 -11.99 11.17 20.73
CA ALA A 116 -12.90 11.00 21.87
C ALA A 116 -13.73 9.71 21.81
N ASP A 117 -13.83 9.11 20.64
CA ASP A 117 -14.63 7.91 20.42
C ASP A 117 -13.84 6.61 20.62
N ASP A 118 -12.51 6.69 20.72
CA ASP A 118 -11.58 5.55 20.84
C ASP A 118 -11.92 4.40 19.88
N CYS A 119 -12.22 4.77 18.62
CA CYS A 119 -12.76 3.86 17.62
C CYS A 119 -11.91 3.77 16.34
N ALA A 120 -10.64 4.21 16.42
CA ALA A 120 -9.70 4.05 15.33
C ALA A 120 -9.32 2.57 15.19
N ASP A 121 -9.48 2.05 13.98
CA ASP A 121 -9.22 0.66 13.66
C ASP A 121 -8.37 0.54 12.40
N TYR A 122 -7.76 -0.61 12.20
CA TYR A 122 -6.91 -0.92 11.05
C TYR A 122 -7.56 -2.01 10.19
N GLU A 123 -7.28 -1.97 8.91
CA GLU A 123 -7.68 -3.00 7.95
C GLU A 123 -6.46 -3.34 7.08
N SER A 124 -5.94 -4.57 7.24
CA SER A 124 -4.84 -5.03 6.39
C SER A 124 -5.38 -5.45 5.03
N GLU A 125 -4.84 -4.86 3.96
CA GLU A 125 -5.35 -5.03 2.62
C GLU A 125 -4.24 -5.29 1.59
N LEU A 126 -4.62 -5.91 0.46
CA LEU A 126 -3.83 -5.92 -0.76
C LEU A 126 -4.21 -4.73 -1.63
N ALA A 127 -3.25 -3.86 -1.89
CA ALA A 127 -3.41 -2.79 -2.86
C ALA A 127 -2.96 -3.24 -4.26
N ILE A 128 -3.84 -3.06 -5.24
CA ILE A 128 -3.57 -3.30 -6.66
C ILE A 128 -3.22 -1.97 -7.31
N VAL A 129 -2.02 -1.87 -7.88
CA VAL A 129 -1.56 -0.66 -8.55
C VAL A 129 -1.83 -0.75 -10.05
N ILE A 130 -2.70 0.12 -10.55
CA ILE A 130 -2.98 0.22 -11.98
C ILE A 130 -1.87 0.97 -12.69
N GLY A 131 -1.30 0.38 -13.74
CA GLY A 131 -0.13 0.90 -14.45
C GLY A 131 -0.42 1.59 -15.78
N LYS A 132 -1.66 1.51 -16.26
CA LYS A 132 -2.07 2.09 -17.55
C LYS A 132 -3.46 2.67 -17.44
N THR A 133 -3.73 3.79 -18.09
CA THR A 133 -5.08 4.33 -18.20
C THR A 133 -6.02 3.29 -18.82
N CYS A 134 -7.15 3.03 -18.19
CA CYS A 134 -8.13 2.06 -18.66
C CYS A 134 -9.57 2.50 -18.35
N LYS A 135 -10.50 2.02 -19.19
CA LYS A 135 -11.94 2.20 -19.01
C LYS A 135 -12.68 1.07 -19.72
N ASN A 136 -13.68 0.47 -19.09
CA ASN A 136 -14.50 -0.61 -19.66
C ASN A 136 -13.65 -1.79 -20.19
N VAL A 137 -12.61 -2.15 -19.46
CA VAL A 137 -11.72 -3.26 -19.81
C VAL A 137 -12.47 -4.58 -19.61
N SER A 138 -12.26 -5.53 -20.51
CA SER A 138 -12.80 -6.88 -20.36
C SER A 138 -12.15 -7.59 -19.17
N GLU A 139 -12.85 -8.54 -18.53
CA GLU A 139 -12.29 -9.37 -17.45
C GLU A 139 -11.02 -10.08 -17.90
N ALA A 140 -11.00 -10.61 -19.13
CA ALA A 140 -9.85 -11.31 -19.72
C ALA A 140 -8.59 -10.43 -19.84
N ASP A 141 -8.77 -9.10 -20.03
CA ASP A 141 -7.68 -8.16 -20.22
C ASP A 141 -7.28 -7.42 -18.93
N ALA A 142 -8.11 -7.47 -17.87
CA ALA A 142 -7.99 -6.64 -16.67
C ALA A 142 -6.58 -6.72 -16.03
N LEU A 143 -6.02 -7.92 -15.88
CA LEU A 143 -4.70 -8.11 -15.29
C LEU A 143 -3.55 -7.50 -16.12
N SER A 144 -3.75 -7.27 -17.40
CA SER A 144 -2.75 -6.62 -18.25
C SER A 144 -2.53 -5.13 -17.93
N TYR A 145 -3.45 -4.52 -17.19
CA TYR A 145 -3.39 -3.13 -16.73
C TYR A 145 -2.76 -2.99 -15.34
N VAL A 146 -2.55 -4.09 -14.63
CA VAL A 146 -1.94 -4.08 -13.30
C VAL A 146 -0.43 -3.90 -13.40
N LEU A 147 0.12 -2.86 -12.75
CA LEU A 147 1.55 -2.64 -12.57
C LEU A 147 2.13 -3.65 -11.57
N GLY A 148 1.45 -3.81 -10.45
CA GLY A 148 1.88 -4.69 -9.36
C GLY A 148 1.01 -4.57 -8.14
N TYR A 149 1.50 -5.13 -7.04
CA TYR A 149 0.79 -5.30 -5.78
C TYR A 149 1.63 -4.80 -4.61
N THR A 150 0.97 -4.26 -3.61
CA THR A 150 1.59 -3.86 -2.35
C THR A 150 0.62 -4.03 -1.19
N ALA A 151 1.08 -3.88 0.05
CA ALA A 151 0.19 -3.87 1.21
C ALA A 151 -0.33 -2.46 1.48
N SER A 152 -1.53 -2.35 2.03
CA SER A 152 -2.08 -1.12 2.57
C SER A 152 -2.77 -1.35 3.92
N ASN A 153 -2.97 -0.26 4.64
CA ASN A 153 -3.77 -0.23 5.85
C ASN A 153 -4.88 0.81 5.66
N ASP A 154 -6.13 0.34 5.54
CA ASP A 154 -7.28 1.23 5.47
C ASP A 154 -7.72 1.63 6.88
N VAL A 155 -7.05 2.64 7.44
CA VAL A 155 -7.36 3.14 8.77
C VAL A 155 -8.71 3.82 8.80
N SER A 156 -9.57 3.34 9.71
CA SER A 156 -11.00 3.66 9.77
C SER A 156 -11.40 4.16 11.14
N SER A 157 -12.35 5.10 11.19
CA SER A 157 -13.06 5.49 12.42
C SER A 157 -14.39 4.72 12.46
N ARG A 158 -14.49 3.64 13.24
CA ARG A 158 -15.66 2.76 13.26
C ARG A 158 -16.95 3.44 13.67
N LYS A 159 -16.91 4.34 14.66
CA LYS A 159 -18.10 5.07 15.08
C LYS A 159 -18.62 5.97 13.96
N ALA A 160 -17.73 6.70 13.29
CA ALA A 160 -18.10 7.52 12.15
C ALA A 160 -18.64 6.67 10.98
N GLN A 161 -18.05 5.49 10.74
CA GLN A 161 -18.50 4.56 9.71
C GLN A 161 -19.92 4.04 9.96
N LEU A 162 -20.24 3.68 11.21
CA LEU A 162 -21.55 3.15 11.59
C LEU A 162 -22.62 4.24 11.69
N ALA A 163 -22.23 5.49 11.90
CA ALA A 163 -23.17 6.61 12.05
C ALA A 163 -23.69 7.16 10.72
N GLN A 164 -23.06 6.85 9.59
CA GLN A 164 -23.38 7.43 8.28
C GLN A 164 -23.24 6.40 7.16
N SER A 165 -23.96 6.64 6.06
CA SER A 165 -23.83 5.83 4.84
C SER A 165 -22.60 6.16 4.00
N GLN A 166 -21.91 7.29 4.27
CA GLN A 166 -20.77 7.75 3.49
C GLN A 166 -19.44 7.30 4.12
N ALA A 167 -18.77 6.34 3.49
CA ALA A 167 -17.51 5.80 3.98
C ALA A 167 -16.35 6.82 3.97
N CYS A 168 -16.37 7.81 3.06
CA CYS A 168 -15.25 8.77 2.95
C CYS A 168 -14.99 9.56 4.23
N TYR A 169 -16.02 9.89 5.02
CA TYR A 169 -15.88 10.60 6.29
C TYR A 169 -15.13 9.78 7.35
N SER A 170 -15.37 8.47 7.37
CA SER A 170 -14.76 7.55 8.35
C SER A 170 -13.39 7.02 7.94
N LYS A 171 -13.04 7.12 6.65
CA LYS A 171 -11.85 6.49 6.05
C LYS A 171 -10.95 7.46 5.28
N GLY A 172 -11.40 8.70 5.02
CA GLY A 172 -10.73 9.65 4.12
C GLY A 172 -9.94 10.76 4.79
N PHE A 173 -9.56 10.65 6.06
CA PHE A 173 -8.74 11.66 6.72
C PHE A 173 -7.27 11.55 6.31
N ASP A 174 -6.53 12.63 6.46
CA ASP A 174 -5.13 12.74 6.04
C ASP A 174 -4.29 11.63 6.68
N GLY A 175 -3.48 10.96 5.85
CA GLY A 175 -2.60 9.89 6.29
C GLY A 175 -3.28 8.59 6.72
N SER A 176 -4.58 8.42 6.44
CA SER A 176 -5.36 7.22 6.84
C SER A 176 -5.11 5.99 5.95
N CYS A 177 -4.18 6.06 5.00
CA CYS A 177 -3.81 4.95 4.14
C CYS A 177 -2.28 4.79 4.03
N PRO A 178 -1.61 4.31 5.08
CA PRO A 178 -0.23 3.86 4.93
C PRO A 178 -0.13 2.74 3.91
N ILE A 179 0.80 2.87 2.95
CA ILE A 179 0.94 1.93 1.84
C ILE A 179 2.41 1.60 1.59
N GLY A 180 2.69 0.37 1.26
CA GLY A 180 4.04 -0.13 0.99
C GLY A 180 4.30 -1.46 1.70
N PRO A 181 5.59 -1.82 1.93
CA PRO A 181 6.82 -1.04 1.70
C PRO A 181 7.34 -1.09 0.26
N THR A 182 6.91 -2.06 -0.56
CA THR A 182 7.40 -2.28 -1.92
C THR A 182 6.25 -2.61 -2.85
N ILE A 183 6.35 -2.22 -4.13
CA ILE A 183 5.50 -2.79 -5.18
C ILE A 183 6.19 -4.04 -5.73
N VAL A 184 5.48 -5.15 -5.71
CA VAL A 184 5.90 -6.37 -6.41
C VAL A 184 5.21 -6.41 -7.76
N SER A 185 6.00 -6.54 -8.82
CA SER A 185 5.49 -6.51 -10.20
C SER A 185 4.47 -7.61 -10.48
N SER A 186 3.43 -7.30 -11.26
CA SER A 186 2.50 -8.30 -11.80
C SER A 186 3.18 -9.33 -12.71
N ALA A 187 4.41 -9.06 -13.17
CA ALA A 187 5.22 -10.06 -13.86
C ALA A 187 5.70 -11.18 -12.93
N VAL A 188 5.92 -10.88 -11.64
CA VAL A 188 6.32 -11.83 -10.60
C VAL A 188 5.09 -12.51 -9.99
N VAL A 189 4.09 -11.73 -9.61
CA VAL A 189 2.84 -12.22 -9.02
C VAL A 189 1.83 -12.47 -10.15
N LYS A 190 1.66 -13.72 -10.54
CA LYS A 190 0.75 -14.11 -11.62
C LYS A 190 -0.70 -14.29 -11.16
N ASP A 191 -0.87 -14.77 -9.95
CA ASP A 191 -2.18 -15.02 -9.36
C ASP A 191 -2.20 -14.56 -7.91
N PRO A 192 -2.74 -13.35 -7.64
CA PRO A 192 -2.83 -12.84 -6.27
C PRO A 192 -3.85 -13.59 -5.40
N SER A 193 -4.77 -14.37 -5.98
CA SER A 193 -5.76 -15.13 -5.22
C SER A 193 -5.15 -16.23 -4.34
N THR A 194 -3.89 -16.59 -4.59
CA THR A 194 -3.12 -17.57 -3.80
C THR A 194 -2.59 -16.99 -2.49
N PHE A 195 -2.66 -15.68 -2.30
CA PHE A 195 -2.14 -15.03 -1.11
C PHE A 195 -3.12 -15.09 0.07
N THR A 196 -2.54 -14.95 1.25
CA THR A 196 -3.26 -14.65 2.48
C THR A 196 -2.86 -13.28 2.99
N ILE A 197 -3.82 -12.55 3.53
CA ILE A 197 -3.58 -11.29 4.24
C ILE A 197 -3.64 -11.57 5.73
N ARG A 198 -2.66 -11.06 6.46
CA ARG A 198 -2.59 -11.18 7.91
C ARG A 198 -2.24 -9.85 8.55
N GLY A 199 -3.12 -9.34 9.42
CA GLY A 199 -2.86 -8.23 10.31
C GLY A 199 -2.44 -8.71 11.68
N SER A 200 -1.45 -8.06 12.29
CA SER A 200 -1.02 -8.36 13.66
C SER A 200 -0.81 -7.07 14.44
N LYS A 201 -1.31 -7.04 15.69
CA LYS A 201 -1.13 -5.93 16.61
C LYS A 201 -0.37 -6.44 17.85
N ASN A 202 0.80 -5.83 18.14
CA ASN A 202 1.63 -6.21 19.27
C ASN A 202 1.98 -7.73 19.33
N GLY A 203 2.15 -8.36 18.17
CA GLY A 203 2.46 -9.78 18.06
C GLY A 203 1.24 -10.70 18.03
N GLU A 204 0.05 -10.21 18.32
CA GLU A 204 -1.21 -10.95 18.21
C GLU A 204 -1.79 -10.80 16.80
N VAL A 205 -2.19 -11.92 16.20
CA VAL A 205 -2.85 -11.94 14.89
C VAL A 205 -4.32 -11.59 15.07
N THR A 206 -4.75 -10.50 14.47
CA THR A 206 -6.11 -9.97 14.59
C THR A 206 -6.92 -10.07 13.30
N GLN A 207 -6.21 -10.22 12.16
CA GLN A 207 -6.82 -10.46 10.85
C GLN A 207 -6.05 -11.58 10.15
N ASN A 208 -6.76 -12.54 9.55
CA ASN A 208 -6.15 -13.62 8.75
C ASN A 208 -7.18 -14.14 7.75
N SER A 209 -7.04 -13.79 6.49
CA SER A 209 -7.97 -14.18 5.43
C SER A 209 -7.26 -14.50 4.12
N GLY A 210 -7.89 -15.34 3.28
CA GLY A 210 -7.49 -15.52 1.89
C GLY A 210 -8.04 -14.40 1.01
N LEU A 211 -7.48 -14.26 -0.19
CA LEU A 211 -7.89 -13.30 -1.22
C LEU A 211 -8.86 -13.91 -2.26
N LYS A 212 -9.60 -14.95 -1.89
CA LYS A 212 -10.59 -15.60 -2.78
C LYS A 212 -11.95 -14.95 -2.65
#